data_a98db69380c1ca2efda9597613c78366
#
_entry.id   a98db69380c1ca2efda9597613c78366
#
_cell.length_a   1.000
_cell.length_b   1.000
_cell.length_c   1.000
_cell.angle_alpha   90.00
_cell.angle_beta   90.00
_cell.angle_gamma   90.00
#
_symmetry.space_group_name_H-M   'P 1'
#
loop_
_entity.id
_entity.type
_entity.pdbx_description
1 polymer ?
#
loop_
_entity_poly.entity_id
_entity_poly.type
_entity_poly.pdbx_seq_one_letter_code
_entity_poly.pdbx_strand_id
1 'polypeptide(L)'
;MRVGRLPTFKNESFNDFKTYFENIKFCTINTKQIIEAGLAAKQWVNTSNIWFDKIANKKVLTSPQLDKFSAIQNIGTEKNLLYFNLHGAEDSDACDWYGQENENYPSAFSPSNILKQESLYILGVEACYGARYINYKKEQSILLSAMTSKCLGFLGSSKIAYGACYGEGSCANVMIGTYLKSVRNGLSIGESFAVARSELTSKRKLNAKEIKTLLEFSLYGDPSFRFIENSNQKSFVAQKSISKLHIPMPDVLGAVNLEIAKVSEKIESIVNNSIYSDYPEFNGIKPIIYKDTSDGTYSAVYKKDNEKFIQIIDAYFSEDGQILRTYVSK
;
A
#
# COMPACT_ATOMS: atom_id res chain seq x y z
N MET A 1 21.60 0.68 6.74
CA MET A 1 21.25 2.11 6.75
C MET A 1 19.74 2.24 6.60
N ARG A 2 19.08 3.08 7.39
CA ARG A 2 17.64 3.35 7.29
C ARG A 2 17.48 4.73 6.67
N VAL A 3 16.69 4.85 5.62
CA VAL A 3 16.52 6.10 4.88
C VAL A 3 15.04 6.46 4.88
N GLY A 4 14.74 7.68 5.29
CA GLY A 4 13.46 8.34 5.06
C GLY A 4 13.65 9.51 4.10
N ARG A 5 12.56 9.95 3.49
CA ARG A 5 12.52 11.07 2.56
C ARG A 5 11.65 12.18 3.14
N LEU A 6 11.98 13.41 2.82
CA LEU A 6 11.07 14.54 2.97
C LEU A 6 10.76 15.04 1.55
N PRO A 7 9.47 15.01 1.14
CA PRO A 7 9.10 15.45 -0.20
C PRO A 7 9.22 16.97 -0.29
N THR A 8 9.71 17.44 -1.44
CA THR A 8 9.74 18.87 -1.76
C THR A 8 8.63 19.18 -2.75
N PHE A 9 8.03 20.36 -2.64
CA PHE A 9 7.07 20.85 -3.60
C PHE A 9 7.73 21.80 -4.61
N LYS A 10 7.05 22.15 -5.66
CA LYS A 10 7.52 23.11 -6.65
C LYS A 10 7.45 24.52 -6.04
N ASN A 11 8.57 25.24 -5.98
CA ASN A 11 8.71 26.62 -5.47
C ASN A 11 8.67 26.79 -3.95
N GLU A 12 9.33 25.90 -3.20
CA GLU A 12 9.20 25.90 -1.76
C GLU A 12 10.21 26.66 -0.97
N SER A 13 9.67 27.06 0.20
CA SER A 13 10.48 27.63 1.26
C SER A 13 10.84 26.57 2.30
N PHE A 14 11.94 26.79 3.01
CA PHE A 14 12.34 26.03 4.19
C PHE A 14 11.24 25.92 5.27
N ASN A 15 10.24 26.79 5.25
CA ASN A 15 9.15 26.80 6.22
C ASN A 15 8.30 25.52 6.21
N ASP A 16 8.18 24.81 5.08
CA ASP A 16 7.40 23.59 5.01
C ASP A 16 8.06 22.44 5.78
N PHE A 17 9.40 22.37 5.74
CA PHE A 17 10.15 21.43 6.59
C PHE A 17 10.15 21.85 8.06
N LYS A 18 10.06 23.13 8.36
CA LYS A 18 10.02 23.63 9.72
C LYS A 18 8.85 23.03 10.50
N THR A 19 7.65 23.04 9.93
CA THR A 19 6.46 22.43 10.56
C THR A 19 6.69 20.95 10.86
N TYR A 20 7.30 20.19 9.95
CA TYR A 20 7.61 18.78 10.18
C TYR A 20 8.57 18.59 11.36
N PHE A 21 9.65 19.35 11.42
CA PHE A 21 10.63 19.26 12.51
C PHE A 21 10.07 19.77 13.85
N GLU A 22 9.21 20.76 13.84
CA GLU A 22 8.50 21.21 15.03
C GLU A 22 7.57 20.12 15.56
N ASN A 23 6.83 19.45 14.68
CA ASN A 23 5.98 18.33 15.06
C ASN A 23 6.80 17.18 15.70
N ILE A 24 7.96 16.83 15.15
CA ILE A 24 8.85 15.82 15.75
C ILE A 24 9.33 16.28 17.13
N LYS A 25 9.76 17.52 17.26
CA LYS A 25 10.28 18.07 18.52
C LYS A 25 9.23 18.06 19.63
N PHE A 26 7.97 18.36 19.28
CA PHE A 26 6.84 18.35 20.24
C PHE A 26 6.30 16.94 20.51
N CYS A 27 6.69 15.96 19.71
CA CYS A 27 6.24 14.58 19.85
C CYS A 27 7.00 13.81 20.95
N THR A 28 7.36 14.44 22.06
CA THR A 28 7.67 13.74 23.32
C THR A 28 6.36 13.22 23.90
N ILE A 29 5.81 12.23 23.22
CA ILE A 29 4.44 11.80 23.47
C ILE A 29 4.43 10.81 24.62
N ASN A 30 3.84 11.26 25.69
CA ASN A 30 3.08 10.42 26.61
C ASN A 30 1.84 9.83 25.89
N THR A 31 2.02 9.06 24.83
CA THR A 31 0.92 8.36 24.18
C THR A 31 0.55 7.13 24.99
N LYS A 32 -0.18 7.38 26.06
CA LYS A 32 -0.81 6.31 26.83
C LYS A 32 -1.84 5.53 26.01
N GLN A 33 -2.29 6.08 24.86
CA GLN A 33 -3.29 5.46 24.02
C GLN A 33 -3.08 5.86 22.55
N ILE A 34 -2.80 4.86 21.70
CA ILE A 34 -2.86 5.03 20.24
C ILE A 34 -4.31 4.82 19.80
N ILE A 35 -4.80 5.75 18.99
CA ILE A 35 -6.13 5.66 18.39
C ILE A 35 -5.93 5.39 16.89
N GLU A 36 -6.36 4.21 16.47
CA GLU A 36 -6.22 3.73 15.10
C GLU A 36 -7.52 3.92 14.32
N ALA A 37 -7.38 4.15 13.02
CA ALA A 37 -8.49 4.08 12.07
C ALA A 37 -8.03 3.46 10.75
N GLY A 38 -8.94 2.78 10.08
CA GLY A 38 -8.71 2.17 8.78
C GLY A 38 -9.89 2.38 7.83
N LEU A 39 -9.59 2.61 6.56
CA LEU A 39 -10.58 2.71 5.48
C LEU A 39 -10.13 1.88 4.29
N ALA A 40 -11.02 1.05 3.76
CA ALA A 40 -10.74 0.19 2.62
C ALA A 40 -11.83 0.29 1.55
N ALA A 41 -11.47 0.03 0.30
CA ALA A 41 -12.45 -0.29 -0.72
C ALA A 41 -13.24 -1.53 -0.30
N LYS A 42 -14.55 -1.52 -0.47
CA LYS A 42 -15.44 -2.60 -0.01
C LYS A 42 -15.06 -3.94 -0.62
N GLN A 43 -14.58 -3.96 -1.85
CA GLN A 43 -14.08 -5.14 -2.53
C GLN A 43 -12.91 -5.81 -1.81
N TRP A 44 -12.09 -5.05 -1.06
CA TRP A 44 -10.91 -5.57 -0.35
C TRP A 44 -11.09 -5.65 1.16
N VAL A 45 -12.33 -5.54 1.65
CA VAL A 45 -12.62 -5.50 3.08
C VAL A 45 -12.11 -6.73 3.83
N ASN A 46 -12.13 -7.91 3.20
CA ASN A 46 -11.69 -9.15 3.84
C ASN A 46 -10.19 -9.12 4.17
N THR A 47 -9.33 -8.86 3.18
CA THR A 47 -7.88 -8.72 3.39
C THR A 47 -7.55 -7.57 4.32
N SER A 48 -8.22 -6.42 4.17
CA SER A 48 -8.02 -5.25 5.02
C SER A 48 -8.37 -5.53 6.47
N ASN A 49 -9.45 -6.27 6.74
CA ASN A 49 -9.83 -6.64 8.10
C ASN A 49 -8.82 -7.60 8.75
N ILE A 50 -8.22 -8.52 7.99
CA ILE A 50 -7.17 -9.41 8.51
C ILE A 50 -5.97 -8.60 9.02
N TRP A 51 -5.53 -7.61 8.24
CA TRP A 51 -4.40 -6.78 8.64
C TRP A 51 -4.75 -5.78 9.72
N PHE A 52 -5.91 -5.13 9.61
CA PHE A 52 -6.31 -4.12 10.59
C PHE A 52 -6.63 -4.74 11.96
N ASP A 53 -7.14 -5.97 11.98
CA ASP A 53 -7.27 -6.76 13.22
C ASP A 53 -5.90 -7.01 13.88
N LYS A 54 -4.87 -7.39 13.10
CA LYS A 54 -3.50 -7.57 13.59
C LYS A 54 -2.84 -6.25 14.07
N ILE A 55 -3.27 -5.10 13.55
CA ILE A 55 -2.75 -3.78 13.92
C ILE A 55 -3.47 -3.23 15.16
N ALA A 56 -4.79 -3.29 15.19
CA ALA A 56 -5.65 -2.53 16.08
C ALA A 56 -6.70 -3.35 16.83
N ASN A 57 -6.86 -4.64 16.52
CA ASN A 57 -7.97 -5.47 16.97
C ASN A 57 -9.34 -4.84 16.66
N LYS A 58 -9.48 -4.34 15.44
CA LYS A 58 -10.67 -3.62 14.92
C LYS A 58 -10.93 -4.00 13.48
N LYS A 59 -12.10 -3.60 12.97
CA LYS A 59 -12.47 -3.68 11.55
C LYS A 59 -12.26 -2.33 10.88
N VAL A 60 -11.95 -2.36 9.57
CA VAL A 60 -11.88 -1.14 8.77
C VAL A 60 -13.27 -0.62 8.43
N LEU A 61 -13.36 0.68 8.22
CA LEU A 61 -14.47 1.33 7.54
C LEU A 61 -14.39 1.04 6.03
N THR A 62 -15.48 1.16 5.30
CA THR A 62 -15.52 0.82 3.88
C THR A 62 -16.03 1.96 3.00
N SER A 63 -15.50 2.03 1.77
CA SER A 63 -16.02 2.87 0.70
C SER A 63 -16.37 1.97 -0.51
N PRO A 64 -17.60 2.10 -1.08
CA PRO A 64 -18.52 3.24 -1.04
C PRO A 64 -19.49 3.29 0.13
N GLN A 65 -19.41 2.71 1.22
CA GLN A 65 -20.27 3.07 2.35
C GLN A 65 -19.95 4.50 2.81
N LEU A 66 -18.66 4.88 2.73
CA LEU A 66 -18.20 6.24 2.97
C LEU A 66 -17.57 6.83 1.70
N ASP A 67 -17.79 8.11 1.50
CA ASP A 67 -17.13 8.96 0.52
C ASP A 67 -16.20 9.98 1.21
N LYS A 68 -15.49 10.80 0.45
CA LYS A 68 -14.58 11.81 1.01
C LYS A 68 -15.25 12.86 1.91
N PHE A 69 -16.56 13.06 1.81
CA PHE A 69 -17.28 14.02 2.64
C PHE A 69 -17.66 13.41 4.00
N SER A 70 -18.01 12.14 4.02
CA SER A 70 -18.40 11.40 5.23
C SER A 70 -17.22 10.68 5.90
N ALA A 71 -16.15 10.35 5.16
CA ALA A 71 -15.02 9.59 5.68
C ALA A 71 -14.39 10.25 6.91
N ILE A 72 -14.11 11.56 6.84
CA ILE A 72 -13.45 12.24 7.96
C ILE A 72 -14.31 12.29 9.24
N GLN A 73 -15.64 12.38 9.09
CA GLN A 73 -16.55 12.35 10.24
C GLN A 73 -16.56 11.00 10.93
N ASN A 74 -16.46 9.92 10.16
CA ASN A 74 -16.48 8.55 10.65
C ASN A 74 -15.09 8.07 11.12
N ILE A 75 -14.03 8.44 10.41
CA ILE A 75 -12.65 8.18 10.83
C ILE A 75 -12.35 8.99 12.08
N GLY A 76 -12.77 10.26 12.13
CA GLY A 76 -12.44 11.22 13.17
C GLY A 76 -11.11 11.92 12.93
N THR A 77 -10.88 13.05 13.60
CA THR A 77 -9.71 13.92 13.39
C THR A 77 -8.56 13.64 14.37
N GLU A 78 -8.81 12.89 15.43
CA GLU A 78 -7.86 12.60 16.50
C GLU A 78 -7.26 11.19 16.40
N LYS A 79 -6.79 10.80 15.20
CA LYS A 79 -6.18 9.50 15.00
C LYS A 79 -4.67 9.58 14.88
N ASN A 80 -4.02 8.57 15.43
CA ASN A 80 -2.56 8.51 15.49
C ASN A 80 -1.98 7.49 14.52
N LEU A 81 -2.75 6.47 14.12
CA LEU A 81 -2.32 5.44 13.18
C LEU A 81 -3.41 5.23 12.14
N LEU A 82 -3.09 5.51 10.88
CA LEU A 82 -4.02 5.45 9.77
C LEU A 82 -3.63 4.37 8.77
N TYR A 83 -4.57 3.49 8.46
CA TYR A 83 -4.46 2.42 7.48
C TYR A 83 -5.43 2.63 6.32
N PHE A 84 -4.92 2.65 5.09
CA PHE A 84 -5.74 2.78 3.89
C PHE A 84 -5.44 1.66 2.89
N ASN A 85 -6.52 1.05 2.35
CA ASN A 85 -6.47 0.12 1.23
C ASN A 85 -7.52 0.54 0.20
N LEU A 86 -7.13 1.45 -0.68
CA LEU A 86 -7.99 2.15 -1.62
C LEU A 86 -7.34 2.18 -3.01
N HIS A 87 -8.09 2.48 -4.06
CA HIS A 87 -7.52 2.78 -5.37
C HIS A 87 -6.83 4.14 -5.40
N GLY A 88 -5.75 4.24 -6.17
CA GLY A 88 -5.10 5.50 -6.50
C GLY A 88 -5.01 5.68 -8.01
N ALA A 89 -5.06 6.93 -8.46
CA ALA A 89 -5.07 7.32 -9.87
C ALA A 89 -3.75 7.91 -10.34
N GLU A 90 -3.36 7.65 -11.60
CA GLU A 90 -2.17 8.24 -12.21
C GLU A 90 -2.44 9.67 -12.69
N ASP A 91 -3.56 9.90 -13.38
CA ASP A 91 -3.86 11.13 -14.10
C ASP A 91 -5.10 11.81 -13.53
N SER A 92 -4.99 12.32 -12.31
CA SER A 92 -6.03 13.15 -11.72
C SER A 92 -5.47 14.50 -11.29
N ASP A 93 -6.28 15.56 -11.42
CA ASP A 93 -5.93 16.90 -10.96
C ASP A 93 -5.70 16.97 -9.44
N ALA A 94 -6.28 16.01 -8.72
CA ALA A 94 -6.04 15.78 -7.30
C ALA A 94 -5.80 14.28 -7.06
N CYS A 95 -4.80 13.96 -6.23
CA CYS A 95 -4.47 12.58 -5.88
C CYS A 95 -5.47 12.03 -4.85
N ASP A 96 -6.76 12.01 -5.17
CA ASP A 96 -7.77 11.36 -4.35
C ASP A 96 -7.55 9.84 -4.35
N TRP A 97 -7.95 9.19 -3.26
CA TRP A 97 -8.06 7.74 -3.19
C TRP A 97 -9.51 7.32 -3.28
N TYR A 98 -9.77 6.23 -4.01
CA TYR A 98 -11.12 5.81 -4.37
C TYR A 98 -11.51 4.50 -3.69
N GLY A 99 -12.76 4.41 -3.27
CA GLY A 99 -13.39 3.15 -2.89
C GLY A 99 -13.75 2.31 -4.10
N GLN A 100 -14.28 1.11 -3.85
CA GLN A 100 -14.87 0.27 -4.88
C GLN A 100 -15.93 -0.66 -4.31
N GLU A 101 -17.07 -0.71 -5.00
CA GLU A 101 -18.06 -1.77 -4.93
C GLU A 101 -18.61 -1.99 -6.33
N ASN A 102 -18.31 -3.14 -6.93
CA ASN A 102 -18.57 -3.41 -8.34
C ASN A 102 -17.95 -2.34 -9.24
N GLU A 103 -18.74 -1.65 -10.06
CA GLU A 103 -18.30 -0.55 -10.94
C GLU A 103 -18.47 0.85 -10.32
N ASN A 104 -18.78 0.95 -9.05
CA ASN A 104 -18.89 2.23 -8.35
C ASN A 104 -17.57 2.57 -7.64
N TYR A 105 -16.96 3.69 -8.04
CA TYR A 105 -15.65 4.17 -7.55
C TYR A 105 -15.78 5.59 -6.98
N PRO A 106 -16.38 5.76 -5.80
CA PRO A 106 -16.46 7.08 -5.17
C PRO A 106 -15.07 7.54 -4.71
N SER A 107 -14.83 8.86 -4.75
CA SER A 107 -13.69 9.44 -4.05
C SER A 107 -13.90 9.21 -2.54
N ALA A 108 -13.04 8.39 -1.94
CA ALA A 108 -13.13 7.96 -0.54
C ALA A 108 -12.32 8.84 0.40
N PHE A 109 -11.18 9.34 -0.07
CA PHE A 109 -10.28 10.17 0.71
C PHE A 109 -9.49 11.13 -0.18
N SER A 110 -9.24 12.36 0.31
CA SER A 110 -8.65 13.44 -0.47
C SER A 110 -7.60 14.22 0.33
N PRO A 111 -6.77 15.06 -0.30
CA PRO A 111 -5.87 15.97 0.40
C PRO A 111 -6.58 16.83 1.45
N SER A 112 -7.80 17.29 1.17
CA SER A 112 -8.57 18.10 2.12
C SER A 112 -9.02 17.33 3.38
N ASN A 113 -9.17 16.01 3.30
CA ASN A 113 -9.45 15.18 4.47
C ASN A 113 -8.23 15.07 5.39
N ILE A 114 -7.05 14.88 4.80
CA ILE A 114 -5.82 14.74 5.60
C ILE A 114 -5.47 16.02 6.35
N LEU A 115 -5.75 17.18 5.77
CA LEU A 115 -5.52 18.48 6.39
C LEU A 115 -6.41 18.73 7.64
N LYS A 116 -7.50 17.98 7.80
CA LYS A 116 -8.39 18.06 8.97
C LYS A 116 -7.92 17.21 10.14
N GLN A 117 -6.85 16.41 10.02
CA GLN A 117 -6.32 15.65 11.15
C GLN A 117 -5.73 16.59 12.20
N GLU A 118 -6.16 16.43 13.47
CA GLU A 118 -5.80 17.29 14.58
C GLU A 118 -4.67 16.70 15.44
N SER A 119 -4.59 15.39 15.52
CA SER A 119 -3.50 14.68 16.21
C SER A 119 -2.31 14.44 15.30
N LEU A 120 -1.12 14.30 15.87
CA LEU A 120 0.06 13.76 15.16
C LEU A 120 -0.17 12.30 14.80
N TYR A 121 0.20 11.88 13.58
CA TYR A 121 -0.11 10.55 13.08
C TYR A 121 0.97 9.96 12.18
N ILE A 122 0.89 8.63 12.03
CA ILE A 122 1.60 7.84 11.04
C ILE A 122 0.57 7.22 10.10
N LEU A 123 0.89 7.13 8.81
CA LEU A 123 0.00 6.65 7.77
C LEU A 123 0.68 5.59 6.90
N GLY A 124 -0.05 4.53 6.60
CA GLY A 124 0.31 3.55 5.58
C GLY A 124 -0.81 3.36 4.57
N VAL A 125 -0.47 3.36 3.28
CA VAL A 125 -1.45 3.25 2.20
C VAL A 125 -1.06 2.24 1.14
N GLU A 126 -2.01 1.42 0.75
CA GLU A 126 -1.90 0.39 -0.30
C GLU A 126 -2.34 0.88 -1.70
N ALA A 127 -2.64 2.15 -1.87
CA ALA A 127 -3.11 2.71 -3.13
C ALA A 127 -2.00 2.80 -4.20
N CYS A 128 -2.36 2.54 -5.46
CA CYS A 128 -1.54 2.94 -6.62
C CYS A 128 -1.24 4.42 -6.54
N TYR A 129 0.00 4.83 -6.82
CA TYR A 129 0.39 6.24 -6.77
C TYR A 129 0.04 6.91 -5.42
N GLY A 130 -0.14 6.13 -4.36
CA GLY A 130 -0.55 6.61 -3.03
C GLY A 130 0.40 7.62 -2.41
N ALA A 131 1.66 7.60 -2.82
CA ALA A 131 2.68 8.58 -2.43
C ALA A 131 3.08 9.50 -3.59
N ARG A 132 2.18 9.80 -4.51
CA ARG A 132 2.45 10.70 -5.64
C ARG A 132 2.50 12.16 -5.19
N TYR A 133 3.55 12.88 -5.62
CA TYR A 133 3.72 14.29 -5.26
C TYR A 133 4.46 15.12 -6.32
N ILE A 134 5.18 14.49 -7.25
CA ILE A 134 5.99 15.22 -8.24
C ILE A 134 5.08 16.05 -9.15
N ASN A 135 5.38 17.34 -9.27
CA ASN A 135 4.63 18.35 -10.03
C ASN A 135 3.25 18.71 -9.45
N TYR A 136 2.92 18.27 -8.25
CA TYR A 136 1.68 18.65 -7.57
C TYR A 136 1.91 19.76 -6.55
N LYS A 137 0.86 20.56 -6.34
CA LYS A 137 0.76 21.45 -5.18
C LYS A 137 0.35 20.65 -3.95
N LYS A 138 0.56 21.22 -2.77
CA LYS A 138 0.25 20.56 -1.51
C LYS A 138 -1.25 20.15 -1.42
N GLU A 139 -2.15 20.99 -1.90
CA GLU A 139 -3.59 20.73 -1.89
C GLU A 139 -4.04 19.65 -2.89
N GLN A 140 -3.16 19.24 -3.79
CA GLN A 140 -3.42 18.24 -4.83
C GLN A 140 -2.82 16.87 -4.50
N SER A 141 -1.97 16.76 -3.45
CA SER A 141 -1.33 15.50 -3.08
C SER A 141 -1.56 15.17 -1.62
N ILE A 142 -2.10 13.98 -1.35
CA ILE A 142 -2.31 13.51 0.03
C ILE A 142 -0.96 13.42 0.76
N LEU A 143 0.10 12.94 0.11
CA LEU A 143 1.44 12.92 0.71
C LEU A 143 1.92 14.32 1.09
N LEU A 144 1.83 15.30 0.19
CA LEU A 144 2.29 16.66 0.48
C LEU A 144 1.44 17.30 1.57
N SER A 145 0.11 17.18 1.49
CA SER A 145 -0.80 17.65 2.54
C SER A 145 -0.48 17.00 3.89
N ALA A 146 -0.18 15.71 3.90
CA ALA A 146 0.17 14.98 5.12
C ALA A 146 1.47 15.49 5.74
N MET A 147 2.55 15.56 4.96
CA MET A 147 3.89 15.92 5.44
C MET A 147 4.01 17.39 5.82
N THR A 148 3.13 18.26 5.31
CA THR A 148 3.05 19.68 5.70
C THR A 148 2.05 19.97 6.82
N SER A 149 1.36 18.94 7.30
CA SER A 149 0.43 19.04 8.43
C SER A 149 1.00 18.32 9.65
N LYS A 150 0.36 17.25 10.09
CA LYS A 150 0.69 16.56 11.34
C LYS A 150 1.21 15.13 11.15
N CYS A 151 1.54 14.74 9.91
CA CYS A 151 2.10 13.43 9.61
C CYS A 151 3.58 13.35 10.00
N LEU A 152 3.93 12.35 10.80
CA LEU A 152 5.30 12.08 11.24
C LEU A 152 5.95 10.94 10.45
N GLY A 153 5.15 10.13 9.79
CA GLY A 153 5.61 9.04 8.95
C GLY A 153 4.54 8.61 7.94
N PHE A 154 4.93 8.53 6.68
CA PHE A 154 4.06 8.10 5.58
C PHE A 154 4.76 6.99 4.81
N LEU A 155 4.07 5.86 4.61
CA LEU A 155 4.53 4.78 3.73
C LEU A 155 3.51 4.56 2.62
N GLY A 156 3.94 4.69 1.37
CA GLY A 156 3.08 4.49 0.20
C GLY A 156 3.87 4.25 -1.07
N SER A 157 3.16 3.85 -2.13
CA SER A 157 3.72 3.55 -3.44
C SER A 157 3.82 4.78 -4.32
N SER A 158 4.91 4.89 -5.07
CA SER A 158 5.11 5.94 -6.08
C SER A 158 4.54 5.57 -7.46
N LYS A 159 4.12 4.31 -7.64
CA LYS A 159 3.62 3.72 -8.90
C LYS A 159 2.44 2.80 -8.63
N ILE A 160 2.07 1.96 -9.63
CA ILE A 160 0.99 0.96 -9.49
C ILE A 160 1.36 -0.05 -8.41
N ALA A 161 0.64 -0.05 -7.30
CA ALA A 161 0.77 -1.02 -6.23
C ALA A 161 -0.09 -2.26 -6.52
N TYR A 162 0.41 -3.43 -6.16
CA TYR A 162 -0.31 -4.70 -6.28
C TYR A 162 -0.61 -5.29 -4.90
N GLY A 163 -1.74 -5.94 -4.78
CA GLY A 163 -2.12 -6.71 -3.60
C GLY A 163 -3.05 -7.86 -3.98
N ALA A 164 -3.56 -8.59 -3.01
CA ALA A 164 -4.58 -9.60 -3.22
C ALA A 164 -5.88 -9.20 -2.54
N CYS A 165 -6.99 -9.80 -2.96
CA CYS A 165 -8.32 -9.54 -2.40
C CYS A 165 -8.66 -10.49 -1.25
N TYR A 166 -7.96 -11.63 -1.15
CA TYR A 166 -8.27 -12.71 -0.22
C TYR A 166 -7.07 -13.10 0.65
N GLY A 167 -7.38 -13.70 1.79
CA GLY A 167 -6.38 -14.14 2.75
C GLY A 167 -5.55 -12.99 3.34
N GLU A 168 -4.34 -13.27 3.75
CA GLU A 168 -3.40 -12.25 4.25
C GLU A 168 -2.87 -11.34 3.12
N GLY A 169 -3.21 -11.65 1.87
CA GLY A 169 -2.77 -10.89 0.72
C GLY A 169 -1.29 -11.09 0.37
N SER A 170 -0.78 -10.15 -0.41
CA SER A 170 0.60 -10.15 -0.91
C SER A 170 1.09 -8.72 -1.15
N CYS A 171 2.32 -8.53 -1.53
CA CYS A 171 2.86 -7.24 -1.98
C CYS A 171 2.51 -6.08 -1.02
N ALA A 172 1.64 -5.15 -1.46
CA ALA A 172 1.24 -3.97 -0.67
C ALA A 172 0.58 -4.34 0.66
N ASN A 173 -0.26 -5.39 0.69
CA ASN A 173 -0.93 -5.82 1.92
C ASN A 173 0.09 -6.22 3.00
N VAL A 174 1.09 -7.03 2.63
CA VAL A 174 2.16 -7.44 3.54
C VAL A 174 3.03 -6.25 3.92
N MET A 175 3.38 -5.39 2.95
CA MET A 175 4.24 -4.23 3.17
C MET A 175 3.61 -3.26 4.19
N ILE A 176 2.38 -2.81 3.94
CA ILE A 176 1.70 -1.82 4.79
C ILE A 176 1.23 -2.43 6.11
N GLY A 177 0.65 -3.63 6.06
CA GLY A 177 0.18 -4.31 7.28
C GLY A 177 1.31 -4.57 8.27
N THR A 178 2.44 -5.11 7.81
CA THR A 178 3.62 -5.36 8.66
C THR A 178 4.24 -4.07 9.17
N TYR A 179 4.32 -3.03 8.32
CA TYR A 179 4.83 -1.72 8.72
C TYR A 179 4.03 -1.13 9.88
N LEU A 180 2.71 -0.98 9.72
CA LEU A 180 1.86 -0.37 10.75
C LEU A 180 1.78 -1.21 12.03
N LYS A 181 1.73 -2.54 11.91
CA LYS A 181 1.81 -3.44 13.06
C LYS A 181 3.13 -3.24 13.84
N SER A 182 4.24 -3.08 13.14
CA SER A 182 5.56 -2.88 13.75
C SER A 182 5.65 -1.51 14.44
N VAL A 183 5.11 -0.45 13.82
CA VAL A 183 4.98 0.87 14.44
C VAL A 183 4.14 0.80 15.72
N ARG A 184 3.00 0.11 15.65
CA ARG A 184 2.09 -0.09 16.80
C ARG A 184 2.77 -0.81 17.96
N ASN A 185 3.74 -1.67 17.65
CA ASN A 185 4.54 -2.41 18.62
C ASN A 185 5.78 -1.64 19.10
N GLY A 186 5.93 -0.35 18.76
CA GLY A 186 6.97 0.53 19.29
C GLY A 186 8.29 0.53 18.53
N LEU A 187 8.37 -0.06 17.34
CA LEU A 187 9.54 0.11 16.47
C LEU A 187 9.53 1.53 15.86
N SER A 188 10.72 2.05 15.54
CA SER A 188 10.80 3.28 14.76
C SER A 188 10.21 3.05 13.36
N ILE A 189 9.77 4.14 12.69
CA ILE A 189 9.20 4.02 11.34
C ILE A 189 10.20 3.42 10.34
N GLY A 190 11.50 3.69 10.49
CA GLY A 190 12.55 3.08 9.68
C GLY A 190 12.79 1.61 10.00
N GLU A 191 12.72 1.20 11.27
CA GLU A 191 12.77 -0.22 11.67
C GLU A 191 11.56 -0.96 11.16
N SER A 192 10.37 -0.38 11.31
CA SER A 192 9.11 -0.95 10.86
C SER A 192 9.09 -1.17 9.34
N PHE A 193 9.62 -0.23 8.57
CA PHE A 193 9.76 -0.40 7.12
C PHE A 193 10.78 -1.49 6.77
N ALA A 194 11.91 -1.59 7.50
CA ALA A 194 12.88 -2.65 7.29
C ALA A 194 12.29 -4.04 7.61
N VAL A 195 11.49 -4.17 8.68
CA VAL A 195 10.76 -5.41 9.01
C VAL A 195 9.77 -5.77 7.92
N ALA A 196 8.99 -4.80 7.41
CA ALA A 196 8.02 -5.04 6.33
C ALA A 196 8.71 -5.54 5.04
N ARG A 197 9.84 -4.95 4.66
CA ARG A 197 10.66 -5.42 3.52
C ARG A 197 11.20 -6.83 3.77
N SER A 198 11.68 -7.11 4.98
CA SER A 198 12.20 -8.42 5.35
C SER A 198 11.11 -9.50 5.32
N GLU A 199 9.90 -9.18 5.80
CA GLU A 199 8.76 -10.12 5.75
C GLU A 199 8.42 -10.50 4.31
N LEU A 200 8.40 -9.51 3.40
CA LEU A 200 8.15 -9.76 1.98
C LEU A 200 9.23 -10.65 1.33
N THR A 201 10.49 -10.56 1.81
CA THR A 201 11.63 -11.29 1.21
C THR A 201 11.95 -12.63 1.90
N SER A 202 11.34 -12.93 3.05
CA SER A 202 11.90 -13.91 4.01
C SER A 202 11.77 -15.38 3.62
N LYS A 203 10.92 -15.74 2.66
CA LYS A 203 10.50 -17.15 2.54
C LYS A 203 10.72 -17.81 1.18
N ARG A 204 11.15 -17.06 0.12
CA ARG A 204 11.18 -17.63 -1.25
C ARG A 204 11.86 -16.71 -2.27
N LYS A 205 12.06 -17.22 -3.47
CA LYS A 205 12.39 -16.41 -4.66
C LYS A 205 11.26 -15.40 -4.89
N LEU A 206 11.61 -14.13 -5.03
CA LEU A 206 10.65 -13.06 -5.30
C LEU A 206 10.19 -13.09 -6.75
N ASN A 207 8.91 -12.84 -6.97
CA ASN A 207 8.38 -12.60 -8.30
C ASN A 207 8.46 -11.10 -8.67
N ALA A 208 8.15 -10.78 -9.93
CA ALA A 208 8.25 -9.42 -10.46
C ALA A 208 7.38 -8.41 -9.69
N LYS A 209 6.19 -8.79 -9.19
CA LYS A 209 5.32 -7.89 -8.42
C LYS A 209 5.87 -7.60 -7.04
N GLU A 210 6.46 -8.59 -6.39
CA GLU A 210 7.12 -8.43 -5.09
C GLU A 210 8.38 -7.57 -5.20
N ILE A 211 9.20 -7.79 -6.24
CA ILE A 211 10.36 -6.94 -6.56
C ILE A 211 9.89 -5.50 -6.80
N LYS A 212 8.87 -5.30 -7.62
CA LYS A 212 8.28 -4.00 -7.88
C LYS A 212 7.82 -3.33 -6.58
N THR A 213 7.13 -4.05 -5.70
CA THR A 213 6.70 -3.54 -4.39
C THR A 213 7.88 -3.06 -3.54
N LEU A 214 8.99 -3.80 -3.52
CA LEU A 214 10.20 -3.38 -2.81
C LEU A 214 10.83 -2.11 -3.37
N LEU A 215 10.67 -1.84 -4.66
CA LEU A 215 11.26 -0.68 -5.34
C LEU A 215 10.39 0.58 -5.26
N GLU A 216 9.08 0.43 -5.29
CA GLU A 216 8.14 1.56 -5.42
C GLU A 216 7.65 2.12 -4.09
N PHE A 217 7.61 1.30 -3.01
CA PHE A 217 7.24 1.80 -1.70
C PHE A 217 8.36 2.61 -1.07
N SER A 218 8.02 3.82 -0.65
CA SER A 218 8.96 4.76 -0.05
C SER A 218 8.46 5.24 1.31
N LEU A 219 9.40 5.33 2.25
CA LEU A 219 9.17 5.91 3.57
C LEU A 219 9.43 7.41 3.53
N TYR A 220 8.47 8.20 3.96
CA TYR A 220 8.60 9.63 4.16
C TYR A 220 8.53 9.93 5.65
N GLY A 221 9.46 10.75 6.14
CA GLY A 221 9.63 11.10 7.54
C GLY A 221 11.01 10.71 8.10
N ASP A 222 11.26 11.03 9.35
CA ASP A 222 12.50 10.67 10.06
C ASP A 222 12.50 9.18 10.42
N PRO A 223 13.37 8.36 9.83
CA PRO A 223 13.39 6.91 10.07
C PRO A 223 13.73 6.52 11.51
N SER A 224 14.27 7.42 12.30
CA SER A 224 14.56 7.19 13.72
C SER A 224 13.34 7.42 14.62
N PHE A 225 12.31 8.10 14.10
CA PHE A 225 11.13 8.46 14.87
C PHE A 225 10.40 7.22 15.41
N ARG A 226 10.09 7.24 16.73
CA ARG A 226 9.28 6.23 17.42
C ARG A 226 8.01 6.87 17.94
N PHE A 227 6.88 6.26 17.62
CA PHE A 227 5.58 6.77 18.06
C PHE A 227 5.26 6.38 19.51
N ILE A 228 5.80 5.26 20.00
CA ILE A 228 5.67 4.77 21.37
C ILE A 228 7.07 4.67 21.97
N GLU A 229 7.30 5.35 23.07
CA GLU A 229 8.45 5.06 23.92
C GLU A 229 8.12 3.91 24.86
N ASN A 230 8.58 2.72 24.53
CA ASN A 230 8.54 1.59 25.45
C ASN A 230 9.73 1.69 26.41
N SER A 231 9.50 2.19 27.59
CA SER A 231 10.50 2.23 28.68
C SER A 231 11.06 0.85 29.07
N ASN A 232 10.42 -0.24 28.64
CA ASN A 232 10.79 -1.61 28.96
C ASN A 232 11.21 -2.49 27.78
N GLN A 233 11.18 -2.00 26.55
CA GLN A 233 11.76 -2.74 25.43
C GLN A 233 13.25 -2.43 25.30
N LYS A 234 14.07 -3.03 26.15
CA LYS A 234 15.43 -3.40 25.72
C LYS A 234 15.28 -4.14 24.41
N SER A 235 15.66 -3.48 23.32
CA SER A 235 16.07 -4.01 21.99
C SER A 235 15.71 -5.48 21.68
N PHE A 236 14.43 -5.87 21.77
CA PHE A 236 14.06 -7.28 21.56
C PHE A 236 14.17 -7.72 20.09
N VAL A 237 14.14 -6.77 19.16
CA VAL A 237 14.25 -7.06 17.73
C VAL A 237 15.64 -6.72 17.18
N ALA A 238 16.38 -5.83 17.84
CA ALA A 238 17.67 -5.36 17.34
C ALA A 238 18.76 -6.44 17.36
N GLN A 239 18.66 -7.45 18.22
CA GLN A 239 19.75 -8.43 18.37
C GLN A 239 19.65 -9.68 17.48
N LYS A 240 18.49 -10.01 16.92
CA LYS A 240 18.34 -11.26 16.17
C LYS A 240 18.17 -11.12 14.66
N SER A 241 17.71 -9.97 14.15
CA SER A 241 17.36 -9.87 12.73
C SER A 241 18.13 -8.81 11.95
N ILE A 242 18.53 -7.71 12.56
CA ILE A 242 19.10 -6.59 11.80
C ILE A 242 20.59 -6.77 11.46
N SER A 243 21.33 -7.51 12.24
CA SER A 243 22.74 -7.85 11.92
C SER A 243 22.90 -8.84 10.77
N LYS A 244 21.80 -9.47 10.33
CA LYS A 244 21.74 -10.43 9.21
C LYS A 244 20.72 -10.05 8.14
N LEU A 245 20.27 -8.80 8.09
CA LEU A 245 19.58 -8.27 6.93
C LEU A 245 20.61 -7.99 5.81
N HIS A 246 21.34 -9.02 5.43
CA HIS A 246 21.74 -9.19 4.07
C HIS A 246 20.44 -9.49 3.33
N ILE A 247 19.72 -8.44 2.89
CA ILE A 247 18.76 -8.58 1.82
C ILE A 247 19.65 -9.03 0.67
N PRO A 248 19.65 -10.33 0.28
CA PRO A 248 20.30 -10.67 -0.97
C PRO A 248 19.60 -9.74 -1.97
N MET A 249 20.34 -8.89 -2.62
CA MET A 249 19.83 -8.25 -3.84
C MET A 249 19.32 -9.44 -4.63
N PRO A 250 18.01 -9.62 -4.80
CA PRO A 250 17.54 -10.70 -5.63
C PRO A 250 18.29 -10.53 -6.93
N ASP A 251 18.62 -11.62 -7.57
CA ASP A 251 19.19 -11.61 -8.90
C ASP A 251 18.13 -11.00 -9.82
N VAL A 252 18.00 -9.68 -9.71
CA VAL A 252 16.95 -8.84 -10.34
C VAL A 252 17.14 -8.85 -11.84
N LEU A 253 18.29 -9.35 -12.27
CA LEU A 253 18.70 -9.47 -13.65
C LEU A 253 18.50 -10.87 -14.23
N GLY A 254 17.99 -11.82 -13.49
CA GLY A 254 17.34 -12.96 -14.09
C GLY A 254 16.16 -12.43 -14.89
N ALA A 255 16.39 -12.11 -16.15
CA ALA A 255 15.39 -11.59 -17.07
C ALA A 255 14.10 -12.40 -16.87
N VAL A 256 13.02 -11.74 -16.50
CA VAL A 256 11.69 -12.33 -16.60
C VAL A 256 11.49 -12.52 -18.11
N ASN A 257 11.78 -13.71 -18.59
CA ASN A 257 11.64 -14.06 -19.99
C ASN A 257 10.17 -14.36 -20.26
N LEU A 258 9.34 -13.31 -20.24
CA LEU A 258 7.94 -13.39 -20.60
C LEU A 258 7.81 -13.34 -22.12
N GLU A 259 7.27 -14.38 -22.69
CA GLU A 259 6.88 -14.42 -24.08
C GLU A 259 5.36 -14.39 -24.19
N ILE A 260 4.82 -13.68 -25.19
CA ILE A 260 3.38 -13.73 -25.49
C ILE A 260 3.06 -15.16 -25.89
N ALA A 261 2.17 -15.80 -25.16
CA ALA A 261 1.81 -17.18 -25.36
C ALA A 261 0.37 -17.32 -25.90
N LYS A 262 0.14 -18.40 -26.63
CA LYS A 262 -1.22 -18.85 -26.98
C LYS A 262 -1.49 -20.13 -26.20
N VAL A 263 -2.60 -20.18 -25.52
CA VAL A 263 -3.14 -21.38 -24.88
C VAL A 263 -4.34 -21.88 -25.66
N SER A 264 -4.78 -23.12 -25.38
CA SER A 264 -6.01 -23.61 -26.02
C SER A 264 -7.24 -22.82 -25.53
N GLU A 265 -8.26 -22.73 -26.38
CA GLU A 265 -9.52 -22.05 -26.04
C GLU A 265 -10.14 -22.62 -24.75
N LYS A 266 -9.98 -23.92 -24.51
CA LYS A 266 -10.45 -24.57 -23.28
C LYS A 266 -9.75 -24.00 -22.04
N ILE A 267 -8.41 -23.85 -22.07
CA ILE A 267 -7.65 -23.32 -20.94
C ILE A 267 -7.96 -21.85 -20.73
N GLU A 268 -8.01 -21.05 -21.81
CA GLU A 268 -8.40 -19.64 -21.74
C GLU A 268 -9.79 -19.47 -21.11
N SER A 269 -10.74 -20.33 -21.48
CA SER A 269 -12.09 -20.32 -20.93
C SER A 269 -12.09 -20.65 -19.42
N ILE A 270 -11.31 -21.63 -18.98
CA ILE A 270 -11.19 -21.97 -17.54
C ILE A 270 -10.67 -20.76 -16.74
N VAL A 271 -9.59 -20.14 -17.23
CA VAL A 271 -8.95 -18.99 -16.58
C VAL A 271 -9.91 -17.79 -16.55
N ASN A 272 -10.54 -17.48 -17.71
CA ASN A 272 -11.51 -16.38 -17.82
C ASN A 272 -12.70 -16.59 -16.87
N ASN A 273 -13.30 -17.79 -16.81
CA ASN A 273 -14.42 -18.07 -15.93
C ASN A 273 -14.07 -17.88 -14.45
N SER A 274 -12.87 -18.30 -14.05
CA SER A 274 -12.41 -18.07 -12.67
C SER A 274 -12.26 -16.59 -12.36
N ILE A 275 -11.61 -15.84 -13.25
CA ILE A 275 -11.40 -14.40 -13.05
C ILE A 275 -12.70 -13.62 -13.09
N TYR A 276 -13.61 -13.92 -14.01
CA TYR A 276 -14.90 -13.22 -14.10
C TYR A 276 -15.85 -13.56 -12.93
N SER A 277 -15.70 -14.74 -12.34
CA SER A 277 -16.42 -15.09 -11.11
C SER A 277 -15.95 -14.26 -9.91
N ASP A 278 -14.63 -14.10 -9.77
CA ASP A 278 -14.04 -13.38 -8.64
C ASP A 278 -14.06 -11.84 -8.85
N TYR A 279 -14.06 -11.41 -10.11
CA TYR A 279 -13.97 -10.00 -10.54
C TYR A 279 -14.97 -9.73 -11.67
N PRO A 280 -16.30 -9.68 -11.39
CA PRO A 280 -17.34 -9.55 -12.38
C PRO A 280 -17.20 -8.31 -13.29
N GLU A 281 -16.57 -7.25 -12.76
CA GLU A 281 -16.31 -6.02 -13.50
C GLU A 281 -15.31 -6.19 -14.67
N PHE A 282 -14.62 -7.33 -14.74
CA PHE A 282 -13.73 -7.68 -15.86
C PHE A 282 -14.39 -8.61 -16.89
N ASN A 283 -15.67 -8.94 -16.71
CA ASN A 283 -16.36 -9.84 -17.64
C ASN A 283 -16.30 -9.32 -19.08
N GLY A 284 -15.89 -10.19 -20.00
CA GLY A 284 -15.71 -9.86 -21.41
C GLY A 284 -14.38 -9.18 -21.78
N ILE A 285 -13.53 -8.84 -20.81
CA ILE A 285 -12.19 -8.30 -21.08
C ILE A 285 -11.24 -9.46 -21.39
N LYS A 286 -10.70 -9.48 -22.61
CA LYS A 286 -9.73 -10.49 -23.02
C LYS A 286 -8.36 -10.21 -22.41
N PRO A 287 -7.70 -11.22 -21.81
CA PRO A 287 -6.35 -11.06 -21.29
C PRO A 287 -5.30 -11.08 -22.40
N ILE A 288 -4.12 -10.52 -22.08
CA ILE A 288 -2.88 -10.87 -22.79
C ILE A 288 -2.23 -11.98 -21.97
N ILE A 289 -1.95 -13.12 -22.60
CA ILE A 289 -1.34 -14.27 -21.95
C ILE A 289 0.16 -14.27 -22.22
N TYR A 290 0.92 -14.45 -21.17
CA TYR A 290 2.38 -14.60 -21.21
C TYR A 290 2.77 -15.96 -20.65
N LYS A 291 3.90 -16.49 -21.09
CA LYS A 291 4.57 -17.64 -20.51
C LYS A 291 5.90 -17.20 -19.91
N ASP A 292 6.14 -17.53 -18.65
CA ASP A 292 7.47 -17.41 -18.07
C ASP A 292 8.29 -18.64 -18.48
N THR A 293 9.29 -18.42 -19.34
CA THR A 293 10.12 -19.50 -19.86
C THR A 293 11.09 -20.06 -18.80
N SER A 294 11.23 -19.40 -17.66
CA SER A 294 12.13 -19.81 -16.59
C SER A 294 11.54 -20.92 -15.71
N ASP A 295 10.22 -20.96 -15.53
CA ASP A 295 9.54 -21.94 -14.68
C ASP A 295 8.31 -22.59 -15.34
N GLY A 296 7.96 -22.14 -16.55
CA GLY A 296 6.86 -22.69 -17.34
C GLY A 296 5.46 -22.22 -16.90
N THR A 297 5.36 -21.30 -15.92
CA THR A 297 4.08 -20.74 -15.51
C THR A 297 3.52 -19.77 -16.55
N TYR A 298 2.20 -19.64 -16.57
CA TYR A 298 1.50 -18.68 -17.41
C TYR A 298 0.97 -17.51 -16.57
N SER A 299 0.85 -16.36 -17.20
CA SER A 299 0.25 -15.14 -16.61
C SER A 299 -0.79 -14.58 -17.60
N ALA A 300 -2.03 -14.43 -17.14
CA ALA A 300 -3.11 -13.76 -17.87
C ALA A 300 -3.31 -12.35 -17.31
N VAL A 301 -2.98 -11.35 -18.11
CA VAL A 301 -3.06 -9.93 -17.72
C VAL A 301 -4.31 -9.32 -18.32
N TYR A 302 -5.26 -9.02 -17.45
CA TYR A 302 -6.49 -8.28 -17.78
C TYR A 302 -6.27 -6.82 -17.47
N LYS A 303 -6.63 -5.94 -18.40
CA LYS A 303 -6.52 -4.50 -18.23
C LYS A 303 -7.86 -3.85 -18.51
N LYS A 304 -8.40 -3.13 -17.52
CA LYS A 304 -9.60 -2.33 -17.63
C LYS A 304 -9.24 -0.87 -17.45
N ASP A 305 -9.63 -0.04 -18.41
CA ASP A 305 -9.49 1.41 -18.32
C ASP A 305 -10.79 1.97 -17.75
N ASN A 306 -10.68 2.64 -16.62
CA ASN A 306 -11.75 3.41 -16.02
C ASN A 306 -11.44 4.89 -16.23
N GLU A 307 -12.44 5.73 -16.25
CA GLU A 307 -12.26 7.19 -16.41
C GLU A 307 -11.26 7.81 -15.41
N LYS A 308 -11.05 7.18 -14.25
CA LYS A 308 -10.22 7.68 -13.16
C LYS A 308 -8.86 7.01 -13.07
N PHE A 309 -8.77 5.73 -13.40
CA PHE A 309 -7.55 4.94 -13.27
C PHE A 309 -7.62 3.64 -14.06
N ILE A 310 -6.47 3.00 -14.24
CA ILE A 310 -6.36 1.70 -14.90
C ILE A 310 -6.37 0.61 -13.84
N GLN A 311 -7.30 -0.34 -13.96
CA GLN A 311 -7.29 -1.57 -13.18
C GLN A 311 -6.57 -2.68 -13.94
N ILE A 312 -5.77 -3.45 -13.23
CA ILE A 312 -5.03 -4.58 -13.77
C ILE A 312 -5.24 -5.79 -12.87
N ILE A 313 -5.62 -6.92 -13.47
CA ILE A 313 -5.54 -8.22 -12.84
C ILE A 313 -4.45 -9.00 -13.55
N ASP A 314 -3.56 -9.60 -12.79
CA ASP A 314 -2.51 -10.49 -13.26
C ASP A 314 -2.68 -11.85 -12.59
N ALA A 315 -3.23 -12.82 -13.32
CA ALA A 315 -3.55 -14.15 -12.84
C ALA A 315 -2.48 -15.14 -13.30
N TYR A 316 -1.72 -15.70 -12.38
CA TYR A 316 -0.76 -16.77 -12.64
C TYR A 316 -1.49 -18.11 -12.61
N PHE A 317 -1.25 -18.94 -13.62
CA PHE A 317 -1.91 -20.24 -13.75
C PHE A 317 -0.98 -21.32 -14.30
N SER A 318 -1.32 -22.58 -14.03
CA SER A 318 -0.63 -23.75 -14.49
C SER A 318 -1.05 -24.12 -15.92
N GLU A 319 -0.33 -25.06 -16.53
CA GLU A 319 -0.54 -25.52 -17.91
C GLU A 319 -1.96 -26.09 -18.15
N ASP A 320 -2.64 -26.57 -17.10
CA ASP A 320 -4.04 -27.05 -17.13
C ASP A 320 -5.08 -25.97 -16.83
N GLY A 321 -4.66 -24.73 -16.59
CA GLY A 321 -5.53 -23.57 -16.33
C GLY A 321 -5.90 -23.34 -14.86
N GLN A 322 -5.31 -24.08 -13.90
CA GLN A 322 -5.54 -23.84 -12.49
C GLN A 322 -4.89 -22.52 -12.07
N ILE A 323 -5.68 -21.63 -11.46
CA ILE A 323 -5.18 -20.36 -10.89
C ILE A 323 -4.29 -20.66 -9.69
N LEU A 324 -3.04 -20.26 -9.78
CA LEU A 324 -2.04 -20.39 -8.72
C LEU A 324 -2.01 -19.16 -7.81
N ARG A 325 -2.20 -17.97 -8.41
CA ARG A 325 -2.13 -16.70 -7.70
C ARG A 325 -2.72 -15.57 -8.54
N THR A 326 -3.37 -14.62 -7.88
CA THR A 326 -3.90 -13.42 -8.51
C THR A 326 -3.37 -12.18 -7.82
N TYR A 327 -2.93 -11.21 -8.61
CA TYR A 327 -2.55 -9.87 -8.17
C TYR A 327 -3.50 -8.84 -8.77
N VAL A 328 -3.92 -7.88 -7.98
CA VAL A 328 -4.82 -6.80 -8.39
C VAL A 328 -4.16 -5.47 -8.12
N SER A 329 -4.24 -4.53 -9.09
CA SER A 329 -3.80 -3.15 -8.87
C SER A 329 -4.72 -2.44 -7.87
N LYS A 330 -4.12 -1.67 -6.97
CA LYS A 330 -4.81 -0.96 -5.88
C LYS A 330 -5.14 0.49 -6.22
#